data_5920fe9e0efcc2759a8efef7c9864cdf
#
_entry.id   5920fe9e0efcc2759a8efef7c9864cdf
#
_cell.length_a   1.000
_cell.length_b   1.000
_cell.length_c   1.000
_cell.angle_alpha   90.00
_cell.angle_beta   90.00
_cell.angle_gamma   90.00
#
_symmetry.space_group_name_H-M   'P 1'
#
loop_
_entity.id
_entity.type
_entity.pdbx_description
1 polymer ?
#
loop_
_entity_poly.entity_id
_entity_poly.type
_entity_poly.pdbx_seq_one_letter_code
_entity_poly.pdbx_strand_id
1 'polypeptide(L)'
;MLSCLGLAFLLLSLLIVQPQVLSCRVGDQRECDASPFVPGHNLIGEGFDMVTMQRKGAYVIDMETYLNPNRTCTLCSNQLKGHQLQKVILIKVKSWTRACSGTITLMIAAFKIFLCVKYASARLDVVGTQSTVYKFASNMMREDRYTFSTQKRMFSHYSYRVSAAPPFSSEFLKDLARLPRYYNSSTSSHYKDFLHTYGTHYIHQVRLGGYVARVTAARTCLSTLNGMSSNDVHSCVSMGIEVGLGNFKLSNVPSPCSKFLQNHGFSTVFSSYIHHHYTVISGGNGWSGEFSLTHNDSLGFKNWQHTLKDHPDVVFFFLRPIHLLIPTKTKRVGIKVTATKYLEDNAMESSPREPECTGNTPNLARNCCPQQVLKGTLRVTSIRAWGLNGDYAGATERLANKRLEIFVNITDVINSDYPYWNVDYNFGKVYTLQVLAVEIWDEDLQYDDLLGSCVRYLSQGDNSFTCAAESGRFEVQYTLTCDPYLTGERCGHLSH
;
A
#
# COMPACT_ATOMS: atom_id res chain seq x y z
N MET A 1 28.04 -47.24 -1.80
CA MET A 1 28.40 -46.64 -0.49
C MET A 1 27.82 -45.22 -0.26
N LEU A 2 27.17 -44.58 -1.23
CA LEU A 2 26.57 -43.25 -1.05
C LEU A 2 25.16 -43.26 -0.43
N SER A 3 24.45 -44.41 -0.37
CA SER A 3 23.08 -44.48 0.15
C SER A 3 22.95 -44.56 1.67
N CYS A 4 23.98 -45.06 2.37
CA CYS A 4 23.96 -45.15 3.85
C CYS A 4 24.23 -43.80 4.55
N LEU A 5 25.06 -42.94 3.95
CA LEU A 5 25.33 -41.61 4.52
C LEU A 5 24.10 -40.67 4.43
N GLY A 6 23.32 -40.76 3.33
CA GLY A 6 22.08 -40.00 3.16
C GLY A 6 21.00 -40.36 4.17
N LEU A 7 20.85 -41.67 4.45
CA LEU A 7 19.90 -42.15 5.47
C LEU A 7 20.31 -41.76 6.89
N ALA A 8 21.61 -41.81 7.18
CA ALA A 8 22.14 -41.37 8.49
C ALA A 8 21.96 -39.88 8.73
N PHE A 9 22.15 -39.03 7.71
CA PHE A 9 21.85 -37.59 7.80
C PHE A 9 20.36 -37.30 7.96
N LEU A 10 19.49 -38.07 7.27
CA LEU A 10 18.03 -37.92 7.43
C LEU A 10 17.56 -38.37 8.83
N LEU A 11 18.11 -39.45 9.36
CA LEU A 11 17.82 -39.90 10.72
C LEU A 11 18.40 -38.96 11.77
N LEU A 12 19.59 -38.41 11.57
CA LEU A 12 20.17 -37.39 12.46
C LEU A 12 19.33 -36.08 12.42
N SER A 13 18.83 -35.65 11.26
CA SER A 13 17.97 -34.47 11.16
C SER A 13 16.58 -34.69 11.81
N LEU A 14 16.06 -35.91 11.77
CA LEU A 14 14.84 -36.30 12.48
C LEU A 14 15.02 -36.36 14.00
N LEU A 15 16.21 -36.66 14.49
CA LEU A 15 16.53 -36.67 15.93
C LEU A 15 16.77 -35.26 16.48
N ILE A 16 17.08 -34.27 15.64
CA ILE A 16 17.30 -32.87 16.06
C ILE A 16 16.00 -32.08 16.14
N VAL A 17 14.91 -32.54 15.49
CA VAL A 17 13.58 -31.97 15.62
C VAL A 17 12.79 -32.75 16.67
N GLN A 18 13.29 -32.83 17.90
CA GLN A 18 12.42 -33.21 19.01
C GLN A 18 11.38 -32.10 19.18
N PRO A 19 10.07 -32.41 19.11
CA PRO A 19 9.07 -31.46 19.58
C PRO A 19 9.41 -31.22 21.05
N GLN A 20 9.73 -29.94 21.37
CA GLN A 20 10.01 -29.57 22.77
C GLN A 20 8.74 -29.82 23.56
N VAL A 21 8.72 -30.95 24.27
CA VAL A 21 7.63 -31.34 25.14
C VAL A 21 7.65 -30.36 26.31
N LEU A 22 6.58 -29.60 26.46
CA LEU A 22 6.38 -28.76 27.63
C LEU A 22 6.40 -29.63 28.86
N SER A 23 7.37 -29.44 29.76
CA SER A 23 7.39 -30.08 31.05
C SER A 23 6.43 -29.34 31.97
N CYS A 24 5.22 -29.89 32.12
CA CYS A 24 4.21 -29.35 33.03
C CYS A 24 3.91 -30.36 34.14
N ARG A 25 3.67 -29.85 35.36
CA ARG A 25 3.23 -30.61 36.52
C ARG A 25 2.06 -29.95 37.21
N VAL A 26 1.39 -30.67 38.05
CA VAL A 26 0.41 -30.12 38.99
C VAL A 26 1.14 -29.52 40.16
N GLY A 27 0.84 -28.28 40.51
CA GLY A 27 1.33 -27.57 41.68
C GLY A 27 0.26 -27.48 42.77
N ASP A 28 0.68 -27.39 44.00
CA ASP A 28 -0.21 -27.06 45.14
C ASP A 28 -0.57 -25.56 45.12
N GLN A 29 -1.49 -25.16 45.99
CA GLN A 29 -1.95 -23.78 46.05
C GLN A 29 -0.81 -22.78 46.32
N ARG A 30 0.15 -23.10 47.21
CA ARG A 30 1.26 -22.20 47.55
C ARG A 30 2.20 -22.00 46.34
N GLU A 31 2.53 -23.07 45.64
CA GLU A 31 3.34 -23.02 44.45
C GLU A 31 2.63 -22.22 43.34
N CYS A 32 1.32 -22.42 43.17
CA CYS A 32 0.49 -21.74 42.22
C CYS A 32 0.42 -20.22 42.46
N ASP A 33 0.22 -19.83 43.73
CA ASP A 33 0.15 -18.43 44.12
C ASP A 33 1.50 -17.70 43.91
N ALA A 34 2.60 -18.39 44.21
CA ALA A 34 3.96 -17.86 44.08
C ALA A 34 4.44 -17.79 42.62
N SER A 35 3.87 -18.59 41.72
CA SER A 35 4.31 -18.65 40.34
C SER A 35 3.69 -17.54 39.51
N PRO A 36 4.46 -16.86 38.62
CA PRO A 36 3.89 -15.91 37.66
C PRO A 36 3.08 -16.62 36.60
N PHE A 37 2.21 -15.88 35.94
CA PHE A 37 1.54 -16.34 34.72
C PHE A 37 2.52 -16.46 33.55
N VAL A 38 2.21 -17.33 32.58
CA VAL A 38 2.89 -17.32 31.29
C VAL A 38 2.73 -15.96 30.59
N PRO A 39 3.79 -15.44 29.95
CA PRO A 39 3.73 -14.13 29.32
C PRO A 39 2.61 -14.07 28.26
N GLY A 40 1.81 -13.00 28.29
CA GLY A 40 0.74 -12.78 27.33
C GLY A 40 -0.48 -13.71 27.50
N HIS A 41 -0.66 -14.35 28.66
CA HIS A 41 -1.85 -15.19 28.95
C HIS A 41 -3.16 -14.43 28.74
N ASN A 42 -3.16 -13.13 28.99
CA ASN A 42 -4.30 -12.23 28.84
C ASN A 42 -4.56 -11.76 27.38
N LEU A 43 -3.83 -12.27 26.41
CA LEU A 43 -4.02 -11.94 24.99
C LEU A 43 -4.88 -12.96 24.24
N ILE A 44 -5.49 -13.90 24.94
CA ILE A 44 -6.40 -14.92 24.42
C ILE A 44 -7.73 -14.85 25.15
N GLY A 45 -8.82 -15.29 24.52
CA GLY A 45 -10.16 -15.26 25.12
C GLY A 45 -10.84 -13.90 25.08
N GLU A 46 -10.17 -12.86 24.60
CA GLU A 46 -10.68 -11.52 24.44
C GLU A 46 -11.56 -11.38 23.19
N GLY A 47 -12.55 -10.50 23.25
CA GLY A 47 -13.37 -10.12 22.11
C GLY A 47 -12.59 -9.34 21.04
N PHE A 48 -13.03 -9.47 19.80
CA PHE A 48 -12.35 -8.88 18.64
C PHE A 48 -13.33 -8.35 17.60
N ASP A 49 -13.05 -7.17 17.08
CA ASP A 49 -13.84 -6.54 16.04
C ASP A 49 -13.14 -6.67 14.67
N MET A 50 -13.82 -7.34 13.75
CA MET A 50 -13.30 -7.59 12.40
C MET A 50 -13.27 -6.35 11.51
N VAL A 51 -14.10 -5.35 11.79
CA VAL A 51 -14.17 -4.10 11.01
C VAL A 51 -13.01 -3.18 11.35
N THR A 52 -12.78 -2.96 12.65
CA THR A 52 -11.70 -2.10 13.13
C THR A 52 -10.35 -2.82 13.26
N MET A 53 -10.36 -4.15 13.23
CA MET A 53 -9.19 -4.99 13.50
C MET A 53 -8.59 -4.77 14.88
N GLN A 54 -9.43 -4.51 15.87
CA GLN A 54 -9.02 -4.20 17.23
C GLN A 54 -9.57 -5.20 18.25
N ARG A 55 -8.79 -5.44 19.28
CA ARG A 55 -9.24 -6.10 20.51
C ARG A 55 -10.20 -5.18 21.24
N LYS A 56 -11.15 -5.76 21.96
CA LYS A 56 -12.23 -5.01 22.61
C LYS A 56 -11.95 -4.66 24.07
N GLY A 57 -10.92 -5.25 24.68
CA GLY A 57 -10.65 -5.11 26.12
C GLY A 57 -11.61 -5.92 27.01
N ALA A 58 -12.64 -6.53 26.44
CA ALA A 58 -13.65 -7.33 27.15
C ALA A 58 -13.42 -8.82 26.91
N TYR A 59 -13.32 -9.60 27.98
CA TYR A 59 -13.04 -11.02 27.92
C TYR A 59 -14.32 -11.84 27.83
N VAL A 60 -14.35 -12.73 26.83
CA VAL A 60 -15.43 -13.71 26.66
C VAL A 60 -15.15 -14.96 27.49
N ILE A 61 -13.87 -15.31 27.62
CA ILE A 61 -13.39 -16.48 28.34
C ILE A 61 -12.76 -16.02 29.65
N ASP A 62 -12.96 -16.81 30.70
CA ASP A 62 -12.32 -16.57 32.00
C ASP A 62 -10.81 -16.82 31.88
N MET A 63 -10.04 -15.76 32.05
CA MET A 63 -8.58 -15.74 31.98
C MET A 63 -7.94 -15.44 33.34
N GLU A 64 -8.72 -15.40 34.42
CA GLU A 64 -8.26 -15.11 35.78
C GLU A 64 -8.23 -16.34 36.66
N THR A 65 -9.19 -17.26 36.50
CA THR A 65 -9.28 -18.47 37.30
C THR A 65 -8.24 -19.49 36.87
N TYR A 66 -7.19 -19.66 37.70
CA TYR A 66 -6.09 -20.61 37.47
C TYR A 66 -6.13 -21.83 38.40
N LEU A 67 -6.86 -21.76 39.52
CA LEU A 67 -7.02 -22.86 40.44
C LEU A 67 -8.17 -23.79 40.03
N ASN A 68 -7.90 -25.07 40.06
CA ASN A 68 -8.93 -26.10 39.98
C ASN A 68 -9.76 -26.16 41.30
N PRO A 69 -10.93 -26.82 41.29
CA PRO A 69 -11.76 -26.97 42.50
C PRO A 69 -11.02 -27.61 43.70
N ASN A 70 -10.00 -28.43 43.45
CA ASN A 70 -9.14 -29.06 44.45
C ASN A 70 -7.95 -28.18 44.87
N ARG A 71 -7.97 -26.88 44.55
CA ARG A 71 -6.92 -25.88 44.85
C ARG A 71 -5.55 -26.22 44.27
N THR A 72 -5.51 -26.87 43.13
CA THR A 72 -4.28 -27.14 42.39
C THR A 72 -4.27 -26.34 41.07
N CYS A 73 -3.10 -26.12 40.48
CA CYS A 73 -2.97 -25.55 39.14
C CYS A 73 -1.96 -26.31 38.27
N THR A 74 -1.92 -25.99 36.98
CA THR A 74 -0.89 -26.49 36.08
C THR A 74 0.28 -25.52 36.05
N LEU A 75 1.48 -25.99 36.39
CA LEU A 75 2.75 -25.28 36.31
C LEU A 75 3.60 -25.85 35.18
N CYS A 76 4.02 -24.99 34.26
CA CYS A 76 4.87 -25.36 33.14
C CYS A 76 6.23 -24.67 33.21
N SER A 77 7.31 -25.40 32.93
CA SER A 77 8.66 -24.84 32.87
C SER A 77 8.86 -24.05 31.60
N ASN A 78 9.19 -22.76 31.73
CA ASN A 78 9.44 -21.88 30.59
C ASN A 78 10.95 -21.81 30.28
N GLN A 79 11.36 -22.51 29.22
CA GLN A 79 12.76 -22.55 28.77
C GLN A 79 13.28 -21.18 28.31
N LEU A 80 12.42 -20.30 27.80
CA LEU A 80 12.80 -18.94 27.40
C LEU A 80 13.10 -18.02 28.59
N LYS A 81 12.67 -18.43 29.79
CA LYS A 81 12.85 -17.75 31.07
C LYS A 81 13.72 -18.55 32.04
N GLY A 82 14.72 -19.29 31.55
CA GLY A 82 15.64 -20.07 32.39
C GLY A 82 14.96 -21.18 33.20
N HIS A 83 13.97 -21.86 32.60
CA HIS A 83 13.18 -22.92 33.22
C HIS A 83 12.29 -22.48 34.39
N GLN A 84 11.99 -21.19 34.52
CA GLN A 84 11.05 -20.68 35.54
C GLN A 84 9.70 -21.40 35.41
N LEU A 85 9.17 -21.87 36.54
CA LEU A 85 7.82 -22.42 36.60
C LEU A 85 6.79 -21.29 36.49
N GLN A 86 5.84 -21.47 35.61
CA GLN A 86 4.80 -20.47 35.32
C GLN A 86 3.42 -21.14 35.33
N LYS A 87 2.45 -20.49 35.93
CA LYS A 87 1.07 -20.99 35.93
C LYS A 87 0.39 -20.77 34.60
N VAL A 88 -0.31 -21.81 34.17
CA VAL A 88 -1.06 -21.83 32.91
C VAL A 88 -2.53 -21.95 33.25
N ILE A 89 -3.33 -21.03 32.77
CA ILE A 89 -4.79 -21.13 32.83
C ILE A 89 -5.23 -22.24 31.86
N LEU A 90 -6.43 -22.74 31.95
CA LEU A 90 -7.06 -23.81 31.12
C LEU A 90 -6.77 -23.73 29.59
N ILE A 91 -5.56 -23.36 29.25
CA ILE A 91 -5.01 -23.19 27.91
C ILE A 91 -4.18 -24.43 27.57
N LYS A 92 -4.43 -25.07 26.45
CA LYS A 92 -3.48 -26.03 25.91
C LYS A 92 -2.31 -25.28 25.29
N VAL A 93 -1.21 -25.17 26.01
CA VAL A 93 0.05 -24.62 25.47
C VAL A 93 0.56 -25.59 24.41
N LYS A 94 0.73 -25.12 23.18
CA LYS A 94 1.17 -25.96 22.06
C LYS A 94 2.68 -26.08 21.95
N SER A 95 3.42 -25.04 22.25
CA SER A 95 4.89 -25.04 22.28
C SER A 95 5.47 -23.72 22.78
N TRP A 96 6.62 -23.79 23.41
CA TRP A 96 7.57 -22.70 23.54
C TRP A 96 8.51 -22.83 22.34
N THR A 97 8.33 -22.04 21.29
CA THR A 97 9.21 -22.11 20.13
C THR A 97 10.27 -21.03 20.19
N ARG A 98 11.52 -21.39 19.87
CA ARG A 98 12.52 -20.38 19.48
C ARG A 98 11.99 -19.59 18.30
N ALA A 99 12.33 -18.31 18.26
CA ALA A 99 11.90 -17.37 17.25
C ALA A 99 12.00 -17.98 15.82
N CYS A 100 10.86 -18.22 15.21
CA CYS A 100 10.79 -18.45 13.78
C CYS A 100 10.62 -17.09 13.11
N SER A 101 11.68 -16.56 12.51
CA SER A 101 11.55 -15.39 11.65
C SER A 101 10.95 -15.81 10.31
N GLY A 102 9.79 -15.29 9.98
CA GLY A 102 9.17 -15.44 8.67
C GLY A 102 9.00 -14.07 8.03
N THR A 103 9.49 -13.89 6.81
CA THR A 103 9.14 -12.71 6.01
C THR A 103 7.96 -13.09 5.16
N ILE A 104 6.82 -12.41 5.34
CA ILE A 104 5.67 -12.54 4.46
C ILE A 104 5.63 -11.27 3.64
N THR A 105 5.88 -11.44 2.36
CA THR A 105 5.79 -10.38 1.37
C THR A 105 4.48 -10.59 0.60
N LEU A 106 3.56 -9.65 0.70
CA LEU A 106 2.28 -9.67 0.00
C LEU A 106 2.20 -8.46 -0.92
N MET A 107 2.15 -8.73 -2.23
CA MET A 107 1.65 -7.73 -3.18
C MET A 107 0.15 -7.61 -3.01
N ILE A 108 -0.33 -6.40 -2.91
CA ILE A 108 -1.74 -6.13 -2.76
C ILE A 108 -2.18 -5.22 -3.89
N ALA A 109 -2.80 -5.82 -4.87
CA ALA A 109 -3.90 -5.16 -5.54
C ALA A 109 -5.05 -5.21 -4.54
N ALA A 110 -5.43 -4.05 -4.00
CA ALA A 110 -6.58 -3.85 -3.10
C ALA A 110 -6.64 -4.73 -1.83
N PHE A 111 -6.24 -4.17 -0.72
CA PHE A 111 -6.74 -4.37 0.65
C PHE A 111 -6.87 -5.76 1.30
N LYS A 112 -6.20 -6.82 0.85
CA LYS A 112 -6.10 -8.07 1.64
C LYS A 112 -4.92 -8.08 2.61
N ILE A 113 -4.76 -7.02 3.40
CA ILE A 113 -3.47 -6.70 4.03
C ILE A 113 -3.10 -7.54 5.24
N PHE A 114 -4.00 -8.06 6.05
CA PHE A 114 -3.57 -8.46 7.39
C PHE A 114 -4.03 -9.82 7.92
N LEU A 115 -4.79 -10.62 7.18
CA LEU A 115 -5.32 -11.85 7.76
C LEU A 115 -5.21 -13.06 6.83
N CYS A 116 -4.47 -14.09 7.32
CA CYS A 116 -4.76 -15.46 6.94
C CYS A 116 -6.09 -15.93 7.57
N VAL A 117 -7.19 -15.24 7.30
CA VAL A 117 -8.53 -15.75 7.59
C VAL A 117 -9.11 -16.23 6.27
N LYS A 118 -9.15 -17.55 6.10
CA LYS A 118 -9.97 -18.16 5.06
C LYS A 118 -11.45 -17.93 5.41
N TYR A 119 -12.02 -16.84 4.97
CA TYR A 119 -13.45 -16.74 4.76
C TYR A 119 -13.72 -17.00 3.28
N ALA A 120 -14.08 -18.23 2.98
CA ALA A 120 -14.65 -18.58 1.70
C ALA A 120 -16.08 -18.03 1.67
N SER A 121 -16.35 -17.20 0.68
CA SER A 121 -17.65 -16.71 0.24
C SER A 121 -18.08 -15.31 0.69
N ALA A 122 -17.46 -14.27 0.16
CA ALA A 122 -18.21 -13.04 -0.16
C ALA A 122 -17.39 -12.19 -1.14
N ARG A 123 -18.06 -11.63 -2.11
CA ARG A 123 -17.54 -10.60 -3.02
C ARG A 123 -17.30 -9.24 -2.34
N LEU A 124 -17.34 -9.20 -1.01
CA LEU A 124 -17.24 -7.99 -0.20
C LEU A 124 -16.05 -8.12 0.75
N ASP A 125 -15.12 -7.20 0.69
CA ASP A 125 -14.00 -7.10 1.63
C ASP A 125 -14.47 -6.30 2.85
N VAL A 126 -14.70 -6.98 3.97
CA VAL A 126 -15.21 -6.38 5.22
C VAL A 126 -14.12 -6.21 6.28
N VAL A 127 -13.03 -6.95 6.12
CA VAL A 127 -12.00 -7.06 7.15
C VAL A 127 -11.11 -5.83 7.17
N GLY A 128 -11.12 -5.10 8.29
CA GLY A 128 -10.23 -3.96 8.51
C GLY A 128 -10.61 -2.67 7.79
N THR A 129 -11.84 -2.53 7.29
CA THR A 129 -12.31 -1.33 6.58
C THR A 129 -12.25 -0.04 7.40
N GLN A 130 -12.13 -0.13 8.72
CA GLN A 130 -11.91 1.01 9.63
C GLN A 130 -10.56 0.96 10.37
N SER A 131 -9.65 0.09 9.96
CA SER A 131 -8.30 0.02 10.56
C SER A 131 -7.46 1.25 10.21
N THR A 132 -6.43 1.53 11.02
CA THR A 132 -5.46 2.60 10.75
C THR A 132 -4.74 2.43 9.42
N VAL A 133 -4.43 1.19 9.05
CA VAL A 133 -3.82 0.85 7.76
C VAL A 133 -4.76 1.17 6.60
N TYR A 134 -6.05 0.85 6.76
CA TYR A 134 -7.07 1.19 5.76
C TYR A 134 -7.20 2.70 5.60
N LYS A 135 -7.27 3.46 6.71
CA LYS A 135 -7.34 4.92 6.67
C LYS A 135 -6.14 5.53 5.97
N PHE A 136 -4.92 5.05 6.29
CA PHE A 136 -3.71 5.47 5.60
C PHE A 136 -3.82 5.24 4.08
N ALA A 137 -4.16 4.03 3.67
CA ALA A 137 -4.24 3.70 2.26
C ALA A 137 -5.37 4.44 1.53
N SER A 138 -6.55 4.60 2.17
CA SER A 138 -7.66 5.37 1.61
C SER A 138 -7.32 6.84 1.42
N ASN A 139 -6.57 7.43 2.34
CA ASN A 139 -6.10 8.81 2.19
C ASN A 139 -5.16 8.94 0.99
N MET A 140 -4.18 8.03 0.86
CA MET A 140 -3.28 8.03 -0.28
C MET A 140 -4.06 7.91 -1.61
N MET A 141 -5.02 6.98 -1.71
CA MET A 141 -5.81 6.77 -2.93
C MET A 141 -6.72 7.95 -3.32
N ARG A 142 -6.98 8.88 -2.41
CA ARG A 142 -7.68 10.14 -2.73
C ARG A 142 -6.77 11.17 -3.38
N GLU A 143 -5.47 11.06 -3.14
CA GLU A 143 -4.48 12.02 -3.62
C GLU A 143 -3.94 11.64 -5.00
N ASP A 144 -3.76 10.33 -5.27
CA ASP A 144 -3.16 9.83 -6.50
C ASP A 144 -3.39 8.32 -6.66
N ARG A 145 -2.92 7.75 -7.77
CA ARG A 145 -2.86 6.32 -8.01
C ARG A 145 -1.65 5.73 -7.29
N TYR A 146 -1.90 4.88 -6.30
CA TYR A 146 -0.87 4.22 -5.52
C TYR A 146 -0.89 2.70 -5.67
N THR A 147 0.30 2.13 -5.74
CA THR A 147 0.55 0.69 -5.57
C THR A 147 0.98 0.46 -4.12
N PHE A 148 0.30 -0.46 -3.44
CA PHE A 148 0.59 -0.76 -2.04
C PHE A 148 1.43 -2.03 -1.92
N SER A 149 2.42 -1.99 -1.05
CA SER A 149 3.28 -3.12 -0.71
C SER A 149 3.37 -3.25 0.81
N THR A 150 3.23 -4.46 1.32
CA THR A 150 3.35 -4.73 2.76
C THR A 150 4.42 -5.77 3.03
N GLN A 151 5.38 -5.43 3.87
CA GLN A 151 6.37 -6.33 4.40
C GLN A 151 6.14 -6.51 5.90
N LYS A 152 6.13 -7.76 6.35
CA LYS A 152 5.95 -8.10 7.77
C LYS A 152 7.04 -9.07 8.21
N ARG A 153 7.78 -8.70 9.26
CA ARG A 153 8.71 -9.56 9.99
C ARG A 153 8.07 -9.98 11.30
N MET A 154 7.97 -11.27 11.53
CA MET A 154 7.29 -11.83 12.71
C MET A 154 8.27 -12.70 13.50
N PHE A 155 8.19 -12.54 14.83
CA PHE A 155 8.95 -13.32 15.82
C PHE A 155 7.97 -13.97 16.79
N SER A 156 7.90 -15.30 16.81
CA SER A 156 6.93 -16.05 17.61
C SER A 156 7.66 -16.80 18.72
N HIS A 157 7.31 -16.50 19.96
CA HIS A 157 7.90 -17.13 21.16
C HIS A 157 6.94 -18.10 21.83
N TYR A 158 5.65 -17.79 21.85
CA TYR A 158 4.63 -18.57 22.55
C TYR A 158 3.46 -18.90 21.61
N SER A 159 2.81 -20.02 21.85
CA SER A 159 1.59 -20.40 21.12
C SER A 159 0.58 -21.01 22.08
N TYR A 160 -0.59 -20.39 22.17
CA TYR A 160 -1.67 -20.79 23.05
C TYR A 160 -2.95 -21.06 22.27
N ARG A 161 -3.76 -21.99 22.78
CA ARG A 161 -5.10 -22.27 22.28
C ARG A 161 -6.06 -22.48 23.45
N VAL A 162 -7.23 -21.84 23.39
CA VAL A 162 -8.33 -22.07 24.34
C VAL A 162 -8.79 -23.53 24.24
N SER A 163 -9.18 -24.11 25.38
CA SER A 163 -9.76 -25.46 25.44
C SER A 163 -11.04 -25.56 24.60
N ALA A 164 -11.52 -26.78 24.35
CA ALA A 164 -12.72 -26.96 23.54
C ALA A 164 -14.01 -26.48 24.27
N ALA A 165 -14.02 -26.52 25.59
CA ALA A 165 -15.10 -26.05 26.46
C ALA A 165 -14.52 -25.13 27.55
N PRO A 166 -14.19 -23.89 27.19
CA PRO A 166 -13.60 -22.94 28.14
C PRO A 166 -14.67 -22.37 29.06
N PRO A 167 -14.33 -22.04 30.32
CA PRO A 167 -15.21 -21.28 31.19
C PRO A 167 -15.39 -19.86 30.60
N PHE A 168 -16.61 -19.33 30.69
CA PHE A 168 -16.89 -17.95 30.32
C PHE A 168 -16.53 -16.99 31.43
N SER A 169 -16.14 -15.76 31.09
CA SER A 169 -15.96 -14.70 32.07
C SER A 169 -17.29 -14.38 32.76
N SER A 170 -17.22 -14.03 34.04
CA SER A 170 -18.42 -13.70 34.86
C SER A 170 -19.18 -12.50 34.26
N GLU A 171 -18.47 -11.53 33.73
CA GLU A 171 -19.02 -10.34 33.09
C GLU A 171 -19.78 -10.73 31.80
N PHE A 172 -19.15 -11.51 30.93
CA PHE A 172 -19.79 -12.01 29.72
C PHE A 172 -21.08 -12.78 29.99
N LEU A 173 -21.10 -13.61 31.03
CA LEU A 173 -22.30 -14.34 31.41
C LEU A 173 -23.42 -13.43 31.91
N LYS A 174 -23.09 -12.39 32.69
CA LYS A 174 -24.07 -11.39 33.17
C LYS A 174 -24.68 -10.64 32.00
N ASP A 175 -23.87 -10.17 31.08
CA ASP A 175 -24.33 -9.41 29.93
C ASP A 175 -25.12 -10.29 28.95
N LEU A 176 -24.69 -11.54 28.75
CA LEU A 176 -25.45 -12.51 27.99
C LEU A 176 -26.82 -12.80 28.64
N ALA A 177 -26.89 -12.85 29.97
CA ALA A 177 -28.16 -13.05 30.67
C ALA A 177 -29.12 -11.88 30.47
N ARG A 178 -28.61 -10.66 30.43
CA ARG A 178 -29.40 -9.41 30.23
C ARG A 178 -29.95 -9.27 28.81
N LEU A 179 -29.35 -9.94 27.82
CA LEU A 179 -29.86 -9.88 26.45
C LEU A 179 -31.31 -10.39 26.36
N PRO A 180 -32.21 -9.68 25.65
CA PRO A 180 -33.56 -10.15 25.36
C PRO A 180 -33.54 -11.54 24.73
N ARG A 181 -34.56 -12.35 25.02
CA ARG A 181 -34.67 -13.73 24.52
C ARG A 181 -34.76 -13.82 22.99
N TYR A 182 -35.46 -12.85 22.39
CA TYR A 182 -35.70 -12.79 20.97
C TYR A 182 -35.15 -11.50 20.36
N TYR A 183 -34.56 -11.62 19.20
CA TYR A 183 -34.10 -10.49 18.40
C TYR A 183 -35.24 -9.98 17.52
N ASN A 184 -35.52 -8.69 17.58
CA ASN A 184 -36.43 -7.97 16.70
C ASN A 184 -36.04 -6.48 16.62
N SER A 185 -36.81 -5.64 15.93
CA SER A 185 -36.54 -4.22 15.78
C SER A 185 -36.40 -3.46 17.10
N SER A 186 -37.29 -3.78 18.09
CA SER A 186 -37.26 -3.12 19.39
C SER A 186 -36.14 -3.58 20.32
N THR A 187 -35.57 -4.76 20.09
CA THR A 187 -34.47 -5.33 20.90
C THR A 187 -33.09 -5.23 20.23
N SER A 188 -33.06 -4.76 18.99
CA SER A 188 -31.81 -4.73 18.19
C SER A 188 -30.69 -3.89 18.82
N SER A 189 -31.03 -2.81 19.54
CA SER A 189 -30.06 -1.98 20.25
C SER A 189 -29.25 -2.78 21.28
N HIS A 190 -29.90 -3.58 22.12
CA HIS A 190 -29.23 -4.40 23.13
C HIS A 190 -28.22 -5.37 22.51
N TYR A 191 -28.52 -5.94 21.33
CA TYR A 191 -27.61 -6.81 20.62
C TYR A 191 -26.45 -6.04 19.97
N LYS A 192 -26.67 -4.80 19.53
CA LYS A 192 -25.62 -3.91 19.04
C LYS A 192 -24.66 -3.53 20.16
N ASP A 193 -25.19 -3.16 21.33
CA ASP A 193 -24.39 -2.81 22.52
C ASP A 193 -23.52 -3.98 22.97
N PHE A 194 -24.07 -5.21 22.95
CA PHE A 194 -23.33 -6.41 23.23
C PHE A 194 -22.18 -6.62 22.25
N LEU A 195 -22.42 -6.43 20.93
CA LEU A 195 -21.33 -6.50 19.93
C LEU A 195 -20.35 -5.34 20.06
N HIS A 196 -20.79 -4.17 20.47
CA HIS A 196 -19.90 -3.05 20.72
C HIS A 196 -18.91 -3.39 21.86
N THR A 197 -19.34 -4.09 22.88
CA THR A 197 -18.52 -4.50 24.02
C THR A 197 -17.58 -5.66 23.64
N TYR A 198 -18.12 -6.74 23.08
CA TYR A 198 -17.37 -7.99 22.87
C TYR A 198 -16.88 -8.20 21.44
N GLY A 199 -17.27 -7.35 20.47
CA GLY A 199 -16.90 -7.50 19.07
C GLY A 199 -17.68 -8.61 18.36
N THR A 200 -17.29 -8.88 17.13
CA THR A 200 -17.92 -9.89 16.26
C THR A 200 -17.37 -11.29 16.47
N HIS A 201 -16.12 -11.36 16.95
CA HIS A 201 -15.33 -12.58 17.10
C HIS A 201 -14.63 -12.60 18.48
N TYR A 202 -14.05 -13.73 18.83
CA TYR A 202 -13.14 -13.85 19.99
C TYR A 202 -11.84 -14.53 19.57
N ILE A 203 -10.78 -14.25 20.30
CA ILE A 203 -9.46 -14.80 20.04
C ILE A 203 -9.40 -16.21 20.64
N HIS A 204 -9.41 -17.22 19.73
CA HIS A 204 -9.44 -18.62 20.12
C HIS A 204 -8.05 -19.26 20.24
N GLN A 205 -7.11 -18.82 19.38
CA GLN A 205 -5.73 -19.28 19.41
C GLN A 205 -4.82 -18.13 19.01
N VAL A 206 -3.67 -18.02 19.65
CA VAL A 206 -2.68 -16.98 19.40
C VAL A 206 -1.29 -17.58 19.20
N ARG A 207 -0.49 -16.88 18.41
CA ARG A 207 0.97 -16.90 18.50
C ARG A 207 1.40 -15.55 19.00
N LEU A 208 2.25 -15.55 20.03
CA LEU A 208 2.69 -14.36 20.72
C LEU A 208 4.18 -14.16 20.56
N GLY A 209 4.59 -12.91 20.51
CA GLY A 209 5.95 -12.47 20.36
C GLY A 209 5.95 -11.01 19.92
N GLY A 210 6.38 -10.73 18.72
CA GLY A 210 6.25 -9.40 18.15
C GLY A 210 6.40 -9.40 16.64
N TYR A 211 6.00 -8.30 16.02
CA TYR A 211 6.23 -8.08 14.60
C TYR A 211 6.49 -6.60 14.30
N VAL A 212 7.23 -6.39 13.25
CA VAL A 212 7.29 -5.11 12.54
C VAL A 212 6.67 -5.30 11.17
N ALA A 213 5.75 -4.45 10.80
CA ALA A 213 5.15 -4.40 9.48
C ALA A 213 5.24 -2.99 8.92
N ARG A 214 5.65 -2.89 7.67
CA ARG A 214 5.69 -1.62 6.94
C ARG A 214 4.77 -1.71 5.74
N VAL A 215 3.82 -0.81 5.67
CA VAL A 215 2.96 -0.60 4.50
C VAL A 215 3.53 0.57 3.73
N THR A 216 3.87 0.34 2.47
CA THR A 216 4.39 1.37 1.57
C THR A 216 3.37 1.63 0.48
N ALA A 217 2.99 2.90 0.31
CA ALA A 217 2.19 3.40 -0.78
C ALA A 217 3.14 4.07 -1.79
N ALA A 218 3.34 3.47 -2.96
CA ALA A 218 4.17 4.03 -4.03
C ALA A 218 3.29 4.59 -5.15
N ARG A 219 3.55 5.82 -5.59
CA ARG A 219 2.82 6.47 -6.70
C ARG A 219 3.06 5.69 -7.99
N THR A 220 2.00 5.08 -8.50
CA THR A 220 2.09 4.11 -9.60
C THR A 220 2.67 4.73 -10.86
N CYS A 221 2.12 5.87 -11.29
CA CYS A 221 2.57 6.49 -12.54
C CYS A 221 3.95 7.16 -12.41
N LEU A 222 4.28 7.70 -11.24
CA LEU A 222 5.61 8.23 -10.99
C LEU A 222 6.68 7.12 -10.99
N SER A 223 6.37 5.95 -10.41
CA SER A 223 7.24 4.79 -10.48
C SER A 223 7.45 4.32 -11.92
N THR A 224 6.38 4.25 -12.72
CA THR A 224 6.44 3.89 -14.15
C THR A 224 7.31 4.86 -14.95
N LEU A 225 7.18 6.17 -14.73
CA LEU A 225 8.03 7.19 -15.36
C LEU A 225 9.52 7.06 -15.01
N ASN A 226 9.82 6.47 -13.87
CA ASN A 226 11.19 6.14 -13.45
C ASN A 226 11.62 4.73 -13.91
N GLY A 227 10.88 4.10 -14.82
CA GLY A 227 11.21 2.79 -15.38
C GLY A 227 10.99 1.62 -14.43
N MET A 228 10.18 1.81 -13.37
CA MET A 228 9.93 0.78 -12.36
C MET A 228 8.55 0.16 -12.52
N SER A 229 8.51 -1.16 -12.62
CA SER A 229 7.26 -1.94 -12.51
C SER A 229 6.81 -2.06 -11.05
N SER A 230 5.56 -2.47 -10.83
CA SER A 230 5.05 -2.78 -9.49
C SER A 230 5.88 -3.88 -8.78
N ASN A 231 6.44 -4.84 -9.55
CA ASN A 231 7.32 -5.88 -9.02
C ASN A 231 8.66 -5.31 -8.56
N ASP A 232 9.23 -4.37 -9.31
CA ASP A 232 10.48 -3.70 -8.94
C ASP A 232 10.29 -2.88 -7.66
N VAL A 233 9.21 -2.11 -7.59
CA VAL A 233 8.83 -1.36 -6.37
C VAL A 233 8.76 -2.28 -5.17
N HIS A 234 8.06 -3.42 -5.32
CA HIS A 234 7.91 -4.40 -4.26
C HIS A 234 9.26 -4.99 -3.80
N SER A 235 10.12 -5.34 -4.75
CA SER A 235 11.46 -5.87 -4.49
C SER A 235 12.34 -4.85 -3.78
N CYS A 236 12.30 -3.58 -4.23
CA CYS A 236 13.06 -2.49 -3.62
C CYS A 236 12.61 -2.20 -2.18
N VAL A 237 11.30 -2.18 -1.92
CA VAL A 237 10.75 -1.98 -0.56
C VAL A 237 11.17 -3.13 0.37
N SER A 238 11.17 -4.37 -0.12
CA SER A 238 11.68 -5.54 0.62
C SER A 238 13.15 -5.37 1.00
N MET A 239 14.01 -5.00 0.04
CA MET A 239 15.42 -4.74 0.30
C MET A 239 15.62 -3.59 1.28
N GLY A 240 14.82 -2.52 1.18
CA GLY A 240 14.87 -1.37 2.09
C GLY A 240 14.63 -1.75 3.55
N ILE A 241 13.69 -2.68 3.81
CA ILE A 241 13.48 -3.20 5.17
C ILE A 241 14.69 -3.99 5.66
N GLU A 242 15.26 -4.87 4.81
CA GLU A 242 16.43 -5.65 5.20
C GLU A 242 17.64 -4.76 5.52
N VAL A 243 17.83 -3.68 4.77
CA VAL A 243 18.88 -2.69 5.04
C VAL A 243 18.59 -1.94 6.34
N GLY A 244 17.39 -1.45 6.53
CA GLY A 244 16.97 -0.70 7.72
C GLY A 244 17.09 -1.52 9.00
N LEU A 245 16.82 -2.82 8.93
CA LEU A 245 17.00 -3.75 10.05
C LEU A 245 18.45 -4.27 10.22
N GLY A 246 19.37 -3.86 9.32
CA GLY A 246 20.78 -4.25 9.38
C GLY A 246 21.08 -5.67 8.89
N ASN A 247 20.13 -6.31 8.20
CA ASN A 247 20.31 -7.66 7.64
C ASN A 247 20.97 -7.66 6.26
N PHE A 248 21.00 -6.50 5.59
CA PHE A 248 21.55 -6.32 4.26
C PHE A 248 22.37 -5.03 4.20
N LYS A 249 23.49 -5.04 3.45
CA LYS A 249 24.32 -3.84 3.31
C LYS A 249 23.78 -2.93 2.21
N LEU A 250 23.76 -1.63 2.47
CA LEU A 250 23.32 -0.62 1.49
C LEU A 250 24.13 -0.69 0.18
N SER A 251 25.42 -1.00 0.26
CA SER A 251 26.30 -1.17 -0.92
C SER A 251 25.84 -2.26 -1.89
N ASN A 252 25.04 -3.21 -1.43
CA ASN A 252 24.55 -4.32 -2.24
C ASN A 252 23.18 -4.04 -2.87
N VAL A 253 22.58 -2.86 -2.62
CA VAL A 253 21.30 -2.46 -3.20
C VAL A 253 21.52 -1.98 -4.63
N PRO A 254 20.79 -2.52 -5.64
CA PRO A 254 20.87 -2.06 -7.01
C PRO A 254 20.56 -0.57 -7.14
N SER A 255 21.26 0.14 -8.04
CA SER A 255 21.11 1.59 -8.23
C SER A 255 19.65 2.07 -8.39
N PRO A 256 18.78 1.42 -9.18
CA PRO A 256 17.37 1.82 -9.29
C PRO A 256 16.64 1.76 -7.95
N CYS A 257 16.85 0.68 -7.17
CA CYS A 257 16.26 0.54 -5.85
C CYS A 257 16.83 1.55 -4.85
N SER A 258 18.15 1.80 -4.88
CA SER A 258 18.77 2.80 -4.00
C SER A 258 18.15 4.18 -4.21
N LYS A 259 17.99 4.61 -5.46
CA LYS A 259 17.32 5.88 -5.81
C LYS A 259 15.87 5.90 -5.37
N PHE A 260 15.11 4.84 -5.66
CA PHE A 260 13.71 4.71 -5.22
C PHE A 260 13.58 4.85 -3.69
N LEU A 261 14.44 4.17 -2.95
CA LEU A 261 14.39 4.17 -1.49
C LEU A 261 14.85 5.49 -0.86
N GLN A 262 15.61 6.33 -1.58
CA GLN A 262 15.88 7.72 -1.20
C GLN A 262 14.64 8.61 -1.29
N ASN A 263 13.57 8.10 -1.90
CA ASN A 263 12.25 8.74 -1.96
C ASN A 263 12.20 10.06 -2.73
N HIS A 264 13.09 10.24 -3.69
CA HIS A 264 13.11 11.41 -4.57
C HIS A 264 12.87 10.99 -6.03
N GLY A 265 12.11 11.79 -6.76
CA GLY A 265 11.96 11.61 -8.20
C GLY A 265 13.31 11.72 -8.93
N PHE A 266 13.54 10.88 -9.93
CA PHE A 266 14.81 10.86 -10.68
C PHE A 266 14.88 11.96 -11.74
N SER A 267 13.77 12.63 -12.02
CA SER A 267 13.65 13.70 -12.99
C SER A 267 13.65 15.07 -12.29
N THR A 268 14.35 16.03 -12.87
CA THR A 268 14.31 17.42 -12.43
C THR A 268 12.92 18.06 -12.54
N VAL A 269 12.01 17.43 -13.28
CA VAL A 269 10.61 17.86 -13.46
C VAL A 269 9.74 17.46 -12.26
N PHE A 270 10.11 16.42 -11.50
CA PHE A 270 9.34 15.91 -10.37
C PHE A 270 10.10 16.06 -9.06
N SER A 271 9.74 17.07 -8.27
CA SER A 271 10.26 17.27 -6.92
C SER A 271 9.46 16.54 -5.83
N SER A 272 8.51 15.66 -6.22
CA SER A 272 7.59 15.00 -5.29
C SER A 272 8.12 13.65 -4.81
N TYR A 273 7.72 13.28 -3.60
CA TYR A 273 8.02 11.96 -3.05
C TYR A 273 7.37 10.84 -3.87
N ILE A 274 8.14 9.76 -4.12
CA ILE A 274 7.69 8.59 -4.89
C ILE A 274 6.80 7.70 -4.03
N HIS A 275 7.08 7.60 -2.72
CA HIS A 275 6.33 6.74 -1.82
C HIS A 275 6.16 7.34 -0.42
N HIS A 276 5.12 6.87 0.25
CA HIS A 276 4.85 7.07 1.66
C HIS A 276 4.82 5.73 2.38
N HIS A 277 5.10 5.71 3.67
CA HIS A 277 5.05 4.49 4.43
C HIS A 277 4.38 4.67 5.79
N TYR A 278 3.82 3.58 6.29
CA TYR A 278 3.25 3.48 7.62
C TYR A 278 3.82 2.24 8.31
N THR A 279 4.48 2.42 9.45
CA THR A 279 5.10 1.33 10.20
C THR A 279 4.21 0.95 11.39
N VAL A 280 4.02 -0.36 11.57
CA VAL A 280 3.30 -0.93 12.72
C VAL A 280 4.24 -1.85 13.47
N ILE A 281 4.35 -1.65 14.77
CA ILE A 281 5.09 -2.53 15.68
C ILE A 281 4.11 -3.11 16.69
N SER A 282 4.28 -4.37 16.98
CA SER A 282 3.51 -5.06 18.02
C SER A 282 4.46 -5.91 18.87
N GLY A 283 4.27 -5.85 20.17
CA GLY A 283 5.14 -6.52 21.14
C GLY A 283 6.47 -5.82 21.38
N GLY A 284 7.16 -6.24 22.44
CA GLY A 284 8.43 -5.67 22.85
C GLY A 284 8.33 -4.25 23.40
N ASN A 285 9.48 -3.73 23.81
CA ASN A 285 9.62 -2.39 24.34
C ASN A 285 10.86 -1.70 23.78
N GLY A 286 10.86 -0.35 23.80
CA GLY A 286 12.07 0.46 23.60
C GLY A 286 12.49 0.69 22.14
N TRP A 287 11.59 0.45 21.17
CA TRP A 287 11.88 0.72 19.75
C TRP A 287 10.67 1.30 19.04
N SER A 288 10.89 2.39 18.32
CA SER A 288 9.84 3.10 17.57
C SER A 288 9.62 2.54 16.15
N GLY A 289 10.55 1.73 15.63
CA GLY A 289 10.50 1.22 14.25
C GLY A 289 10.89 2.25 13.20
N GLU A 290 11.46 3.36 13.62
CA GLU A 290 11.98 4.36 12.70
C GLU A 290 13.30 3.88 12.10
N PHE A 291 13.29 3.63 10.80
CA PHE A 291 14.45 3.27 10.02
C PHE A 291 14.25 3.63 8.55
N SER A 292 15.34 3.94 7.88
CA SER A 292 15.37 4.20 6.44
C SER A 292 16.68 3.67 5.85
N LEU A 293 16.88 3.81 4.54
CA LEU A 293 18.18 3.51 3.94
C LEU A 293 19.30 4.42 4.42
N THR A 294 18.97 5.65 4.79
CA THR A 294 19.93 6.62 5.31
C THR A 294 20.14 6.48 6.82
N HIS A 295 19.25 5.76 7.50
CA HIS A 295 19.31 5.55 8.94
C HIS A 295 18.86 4.12 9.26
N ASN A 296 19.85 3.20 9.38
CA ASN A 296 19.58 1.86 9.87
C ASN A 296 19.58 1.87 11.41
N ASP A 297 18.69 1.12 12.00
CA ASP A 297 18.63 0.94 13.46
C ASP A 297 18.69 -0.55 13.83
N SER A 298 19.76 -1.18 13.41
CA SER A 298 19.99 -2.61 13.69
C SER A 298 20.16 -2.90 15.18
N LEU A 299 20.69 -1.95 15.94
CA LEU A 299 20.89 -2.11 17.40
C LEU A 299 19.55 -1.99 18.14
N GLY A 300 18.77 -0.95 17.85
CA GLY A 300 17.42 -0.79 18.41
C GLY A 300 16.53 -1.97 18.08
N PHE A 301 16.57 -2.44 16.83
CA PHE A 301 15.84 -3.63 16.41
C PHE A 301 16.25 -4.90 17.18
N LYS A 302 17.55 -5.16 17.34
CA LYS A 302 18.04 -6.30 18.11
C LYS A 302 17.65 -6.22 19.59
N ASN A 303 17.78 -5.05 20.20
CA ASN A 303 17.39 -4.81 21.57
C ASN A 303 15.89 -5.07 21.75
N TRP A 304 15.06 -4.52 20.85
CA TRP A 304 13.62 -4.79 20.85
C TRP A 304 13.31 -6.30 20.73
N GLN A 305 13.97 -7.03 19.83
CA GLN A 305 13.80 -8.47 19.71
C GLN A 305 14.04 -9.23 21.03
N HIS A 306 15.03 -8.82 21.82
CA HIS A 306 15.33 -9.44 23.10
C HIS A 306 14.21 -9.23 24.13
N THR A 307 13.44 -8.15 24.02
CA THR A 307 12.33 -7.87 24.94
C THR A 307 11.06 -8.66 24.63
N LEU A 308 10.95 -9.25 23.43
CA LEU A 308 9.73 -9.94 22.96
C LEU A 308 9.35 -11.16 23.81
N LYS A 309 10.31 -11.84 24.40
CA LYS A 309 10.05 -12.98 25.31
C LYS A 309 9.42 -12.56 26.63
N ASP A 310 9.63 -11.29 27.03
CA ASP A 310 9.15 -10.72 28.29
C ASP A 310 7.87 -9.92 28.08
N HIS A 311 7.76 -9.23 26.96
CA HIS A 311 6.65 -8.36 26.58
C HIS A 311 6.07 -8.79 25.21
N PRO A 312 5.54 -10.03 25.11
CA PRO A 312 4.97 -10.48 23.83
C PRO A 312 3.61 -9.83 23.59
N ASP A 313 3.31 -9.56 22.32
CA ASP A 313 1.98 -9.24 21.86
C ASP A 313 1.55 -10.23 20.77
N VAL A 314 0.32 -10.09 20.27
CA VAL A 314 -0.23 -10.99 19.28
C VAL A 314 0.45 -10.78 17.92
N VAL A 315 1.12 -11.81 17.45
CA VAL A 315 1.72 -11.87 16.10
C VAL A 315 0.75 -12.45 15.09
N PHE A 316 0.04 -13.48 15.55
CA PHE A 316 -0.93 -14.19 14.75
C PHE A 316 -2.03 -14.74 15.66
N PHE A 317 -3.28 -14.56 15.25
CA PHE A 317 -4.43 -15.06 15.98
C PHE A 317 -5.42 -15.79 15.08
N PHE A 318 -6.09 -16.77 15.64
CA PHE A 318 -7.24 -17.41 15.04
C PHE A 318 -8.50 -16.95 15.75
N LEU A 319 -9.39 -16.39 14.96
CA LEU A 319 -10.68 -15.87 15.42
C LEU A 319 -11.78 -16.89 15.22
N ARG A 320 -12.74 -16.89 16.13
CA ARG A 320 -14.00 -17.59 15.96
C ARG A 320 -15.15 -16.64 16.19
N PRO A 321 -16.23 -16.74 15.40
CA PRO A 321 -17.42 -15.94 15.60
C PRO A 321 -17.98 -16.12 17.03
N ILE A 322 -18.25 -15.01 17.71
CA ILE A 322 -18.68 -15.03 19.11
C ILE A 322 -20.03 -15.79 19.29
N HIS A 323 -20.90 -15.72 18.30
CA HIS A 323 -22.21 -16.39 18.35
C HIS A 323 -22.09 -17.92 18.50
N LEU A 324 -20.98 -18.54 18.08
CA LEU A 324 -20.76 -19.98 18.22
C LEU A 324 -20.61 -20.43 19.68
N LEU A 325 -20.23 -19.51 20.58
CA LEU A 325 -20.13 -19.77 22.00
C LEU A 325 -21.46 -19.74 22.75
N ILE A 326 -22.49 -19.13 22.15
CA ILE A 326 -23.75 -18.85 22.85
C ILE A 326 -24.60 -20.14 22.97
N PRO A 327 -24.90 -20.59 24.20
CA PRO A 327 -25.65 -21.83 24.39
C PRO A 327 -27.12 -21.71 23.91
N THR A 328 -27.77 -20.59 24.24
CA THR A 328 -29.19 -20.34 23.94
C THR A 328 -29.41 -20.07 22.47
N LYS A 329 -30.12 -20.97 21.76
CA LYS A 329 -30.34 -20.90 20.31
C LYS A 329 -30.92 -19.55 19.85
N THR A 330 -31.92 -19.00 20.55
CA THR A 330 -32.57 -17.74 20.18
C THR A 330 -31.61 -16.56 20.28
N LYS A 331 -30.83 -16.42 21.37
CA LYS A 331 -29.80 -15.38 21.53
C LYS A 331 -28.67 -15.57 20.53
N ARG A 332 -28.24 -16.81 20.26
CA ARG A 332 -27.24 -17.14 19.22
C ARG A 332 -27.64 -16.57 17.86
N VAL A 333 -28.90 -16.79 17.46
CA VAL A 333 -29.43 -16.26 16.18
C VAL A 333 -29.40 -14.72 16.19
N GLY A 334 -29.86 -14.09 17.26
CA GLY A 334 -29.86 -12.62 17.37
C GLY A 334 -28.44 -12.03 17.26
N ILE A 335 -27.45 -12.58 17.97
CA ILE A 335 -26.06 -12.14 17.88
C ILE A 335 -25.51 -12.37 16.45
N LYS A 336 -25.82 -13.52 15.83
CA LYS A 336 -25.39 -13.79 14.46
C LYS A 336 -25.95 -12.77 13.48
N VAL A 337 -27.25 -12.49 13.53
CA VAL A 337 -27.92 -11.54 12.63
C VAL A 337 -27.32 -10.14 12.80
N THR A 338 -27.14 -9.69 14.08
CA THR A 338 -26.57 -8.39 14.37
C THR A 338 -25.13 -8.28 13.87
N ALA A 339 -24.31 -9.33 14.08
CA ALA A 339 -22.93 -9.35 13.60
C ALA A 339 -22.85 -9.35 12.08
N THR A 340 -23.71 -10.13 11.40
CA THR A 340 -23.78 -10.14 9.93
C THR A 340 -24.13 -8.77 9.39
N LYS A 341 -25.17 -8.14 9.95
CA LYS A 341 -25.59 -6.79 9.54
C LYS A 341 -24.50 -5.76 9.78
N TYR A 342 -23.84 -5.80 10.95
CA TYR A 342 -22.72 -4.90 11.25
C TYR A 342 -21.57 -5.04 10.24
N LEU A 343 -21.25 -6.27 9.84
CA LEU A 343 -20.23 -6.54 8.84
C LEU A 343 -20.66 -6.05 7.46
N GLU A 344 -21.91 -6.25 7.06
CA GLU A 344 -22.49 -5.78 5.79
C GLU A 344 -22.53 -4.26 5.72
N ASP A 345 -22.99 -3.59 6.79
CA ASP A 345 -23.07 -2.12 6.87
C ASP A 345 -21.67 -1.45 6.76
N ASN A 346 -20.59 -2.17 7.06
CA ASN A 346 -19.20 -1.72 6.96
C ASN A 346 -18.43 -2.38 5.80
N ALA A 347 -19.12 -3.14 4.97
CA ALA A 347 -18.50 -3.75 3.79
C ALA A 347 -18.25 -2.69 2.72
N MET A 348 -17.15 -2.85 1.99
CA MET A 348 -16.84 -2.05 0.82
C MET A 348 -16.84 -2.94 -0.41
N GLU A 349 -17.25 -2.37 -1.53
CA GLU A 349 -17.05 -3.03 -2.81
C GLU A 349 -15.56 -3.33 -3.00
N SER A 350 -15.27 -4.50 -3.58
CA SER A 350 -13.89 -4.83 -3.93
C SER A 350 -13.32 -3.70 -4.77
N SER A 351 -12.12 -3.24 -4.42
CA SER A 351 -11.44 -2.19 -5.17
C SER A 351 -11.52 -2.44 -6.67
N PRO A 352 -11.77 -1.41 -7.48
CA PRO A 352 -11.73 -1.54 -8.92
C PRO A 352 -10.38 -2.14 -9.34
N ARG A 353 -10.39 -3.02 -10.34
CA ARG A 353 -9.15 -3.56 -10.91
C ARG A 353 -8.30 -2.40 -11.41
N GLU A 354 -6.98 -2.53 -11.27
CA GLU A 354 -6.09 -1.56 -11.92
C GLU A 354 -6.49 -1.43 -13.40
N PRO A 355 -6.56 -0.20 -13.93
CA PRO A 355 -6.89 -0.01 -15.33
C PRO A 355 -5.82 -0.69 -16.19
N GLU A 356 -6.26 -1.48 -17.17
CA GLU A 356 -5.40 -2.07 -18.17
C GLU A 356 -5.61 -1.34 -19.50
N CYS A 357 -4.56 -0.72 -20.00
CA CYS A 357 -4.56 -0.12 -21.33
C CYS A 357 -4.08 -1.13 -22.37
N THR A 358 -4.85 -1.25 -23.44
CA THR A 358 -4.41 -1.99 -24.63
C THR A 358 -3.20 -1.26 -25.21
N GLY A 359 -2.08 -1.96 -25.44
CA GLY A 359 -0.77 -1.37 -25.79
C GLY A 359 -0.68 -0.55 -27.08
N ASN A 360 -1.80 -0.12 -27.65
CA ASN A 360 -1.90 0.65 -28.89
C ASN A 360 -2.00 2.17 -28.68
N THR A 361 -2.11 2.64 -27.44
CA THR A 361 -2.13 4.09 -27.18
C THR A 361 -0.70 4.59 -27.02
N PRO A 362 -0.23 5.48 -27.91
CA PRO A 362 1.12 6.03 -27.83
C PRO A 362 1.39 6.65 -26.45
N ASN A 363 2.61 6.47 -25.94
CA ASN A 363 3.08 6.99 -24.67
C ASN A 363 2.37 6.44 -23.42
N LEU A 364 1.56 5.38 -23.50
CA LEU A 364 0.99 4.71 -22.34
C LEU A 364 1.60 3.32 -22.10
N ALA A 365 1.86 3.02 -20.84
CA ALA A 365 2.21 1.69 -20.35
C ALA A 365 0.92 0.84 -20.18
N ARG A 366 1.08 -0.48 -19.96
CA ARG A 366 -0.05 -1.39 -19.73
C ARG A 366 -0.95 -0.98 -18.55
N ASN A 367 -0.37 -0.39 -17.54
CA ASN A 367 -1.10 0.15 -16.37
C ASN A 367 -1.70 1.54 -16.61
N CYS A 368 -1.81 1.97 -17.83
CA CYS A 368 -2.32 3.29 -18.25
C CYS A 368 -1.54 4.50 -17.69
N CYS A 369 -0.32 4.30 -17.25
CA CYS A 369 0.55 5.41 -16.88
C CYS A 369 1.35 5.91 -18.09
N PRO A 370 1.63 7.22 -18.18
CA PRO A 370 2.54 7.73 -19.19
C PRO A 370 3.94 7.11 -19.08
N GLN A 371 4.54 6.78 -20.20
CA GLN A 371 5.93 6.29 -20.27
C GLN A 371 6.93 7.44 -20.27
N GLN A 372 6.53 8.58 -20.82
CA GLN A 372 7.35 9.80 -20.89
C GLN A 372 6.48 11.01 -20.58
N VAL A 373 7.03 12.00 -19.92
CA VAL A 373 6.44 13.33 -19.74
C VAL A 373 6.86 14.25 -20.88
N LEU A 374 6.31 15.46 -20.88
CA LEU A 374 6.62 16.49 -21.88
C LEU A 374 6.28 16.04 -23.31
N LYS A 375 5.21 15.26 -23.47
CA LYS A 375 4.69 14.77 -24.75
C LYS A 375 3.28 15.30 -25.00
N GLY A 376 3.03 15.69 -26.23
CA GLY A 376 1.73 16.17 -26.67
C GLY A 376 1.60 16.14 -28.18
N THR A 377 0.42 16.51 -28.68
CA THR A 377 0.13 16.67 -30.10
C THR A 377 0.04 18.15 -30.42
N LEU A 378 0.84 18.62 -31.38
CA LEU A 378 0.86 20.01 -31.86
C LEU A 378 0.11 20.13 -33.19
N ARG A 379 -0.80 21.10 -33.23
CA ARG A 379 -1.54 21.46 -34.44
C ARG A 379 -1.49 22.97 -34.65
N VAL A 380 -1.04 23.44 -35.81
CA VAL A 380 -1.10 24.87 -36.17
C VAL A 380 -2.33 25.08 -37.03
N THR A 381 -3.21 25.99 -36.65
CA THR A 381 -4.56 26.12 -37.19
C THR A 381 -4.72 27.33 -38.11
N SER A 382 -3.99 28.40 -37.89
CA SER A 382 -3.98 29.54 -38.81
C SER A 382 -2.71 30.37 -38.67
N ILE A 383 -2.33 31.00 -39.77
CA ILE A 383 -1.33 32.05 -39.81
C ILE A 383 -1.94 33.20 -40.63
N ARG A 384 -1.80 34.42 -40.13
CA ARG A 384 -2.21 35.60 -40.87
C ARG A 384 -1.23 36.73 -40.66
N ALA A 385 -1.09 37.60 -41.67
CA ALA A 385 -0.21 38.74 -41.58
C ALA A 385 -0.88 40.03 -42.03
N TRP A 386 -0.30 41.14 -41.67
CA TRP A 386 -0.78 42.47 -41.97
C TRP A 386 0.37 43.40 -42.32
N GLY A 387 0.18 44.15 -43.41
CA GLY A 387 1.07 45.22 -43.82
C GLY A 387 2.48 44.74 -44.17
N LEU A 388 2.55 43.55 -44.74
CA LEU A 388 3.79 43.05 -45.31
C LEU A 388 4.04 43.78 -46.66
N ASN A 389 5.20 44.39 -46.82
CA ASN A 389 5.64 44.99 -48.08
C ASN A 389 6.85 44.19 -48.57
N GLY A 390 6.76 43.63 -49.75
CA GLY A 390 7.88 43.01 -50.45
C GLY A 390 8.57 44.02 -51.40
N ASP A 391 9.28 43.51 -52.37
CA ASP A 391 10.09 44.30 -53.30
C ASP A 391 9.32 45.36 -54.14
N TYR A 392 10.07 46.36 -54.58
CA TYR A 392 9.58 47.59 -55.23
C TYR A 392 8.96 47.37 -56.64
N ALA A 393 8.99 46.17 -57.20
CA ALA A 393 8.67 45.97 -58.66
C ALA A 393 7.62 44.89 -58.98
N GLY A 394 6.89 44.30 -58.01
CA GLY A 394 5.90 43.28 -58.31
C GLY A 394 4.91 43.02 -57.21
N ALA A 395 3.79 42.31 -57.49
CA ALA A 395 2.91 41.80 -56.47
C ALA A 395 3.69 40.81 -55.62
N THR A 396 3.76 41.06 -54.34
CA THR A 396 4.54 40.27 -53.36
C THR A 396 3.92 38.88 -53.22
N GLU A 397 4.64 37.86 -53.62
CA GLU A 397 4.26 36.45 -53.44
C GLU A 397 4.78 35.94 -52.10
N ARG A 398 3.90 35.47 -51.21
CA ARG A 398 4.29 35.24 -49.78
C ARG A 398 4.04 33.84 -49.32
N LEU A 399 5.05 33.29 -48.73
CA LEU A 399 5.15 31.94 -48.19
C LEU A 399 5.30 31.97 -46.66
N ALA A 400 4.50 31.21 -45.92
CA ALA A 400 4.78 31.00 -44.51
C ALA A 400 5.49 29.67 -44.30
N ASN A 401 6.71 29.77 -43.80
CA ASN A 401 7.51 28.62 -43.49
C ASN A 401 7.45 28.33 -41.98
N LYS A 402 7.23 27.07 -41.59
CA LYS A 402 7.13 26.68 -40.19
C LYS A 402 8.18 25.65 -39.88
N ARG A 403 8.95 25.91 -38.84
CA ARG A 403 9.98 25.00 -38.38
C ARG A 403 9.73 24.61 -36.93
N LEU A 404 9.48 23.33 -36.67
CA LEU A 404 9.77 22.70 -35.37
C LEU A 404 11.16 22.10 -35.55
N GLU A 405 12.05 22.21 -34.60
CA GLU A 405 13.51 21.89 -34.67
C GLU A 405 13.92 20.72 -35.59
N ILE A 406 12.95 19.88 -36.02
CA ILE A 406 13.13 18.69 -36.86
C ILE A 406 12.16 18.64 -38.08
N PHE A 407 11.11 19.46 -38.10
CA PHE A 407 10.09 19.42 -39.16
C PHE A 407 9.92 20.79 -39.81
N VAL A 408 10.07 20.82 -41.13
CA VAL A 408 9.78 21.99 -41.97
C VAL A 408 8.50 21.71 -42.73
N ASN A 409 7.53 22.60 -42.63
CA ASN A 409 6.32 22.56 -43.44
C ASN A 409 6.10 23.92 -44.10
N ILE A 410 5.80 23.94 -45.38
CA ILE A 410 5.68 25.14 -46.20
C ILE A 410 4.19 25.30 -46.54
N THR A 411 3.69 26.56 -46.50
CA THR A 411 2.32 26.87 -46.91
C THR A 411 2.27 27.16 -48.42
N ASP A 412 1.03 27.29 -48.95
CA ASP A 412 0.82 27.82 -50.26
C ASP A 412 1.20 29.30 -50.30
N VAL A 413 1.63 29.76 -51.49
CA VAL A 413 1.95 31.17 -51.79
C VAL A 413 0.65 31.97 -51.87
N ILE A 414 0.59 33.11 -51.19
CA ILE A 414 -0.54 34.04 -51.22
C ILE A 414 -0.03 35.41 -51.64
N ASN A 415 -0.46 35.88 -52.79
CA ASN A 415 -0.14 37.20 -53.31
C ASN A 415 -1.03 38.29 -52.66
N SER A 416 -0.61 38.82 -51.51
CA SER A 416 -1.35 39.80 -50.73
C SER A 416 -0.49 40.45 -49.65
N ASP A 417 -0.66 41.74 -49.37
CA ASP A 417 -0.07 42.42 -48.21
C ASP A 417 -0.75 42.06 -46.89
N TYR A 418 -1.87 41.31 -46.95
CA TYR A 418 -2.68 40.84 -45.83
C TYR A 418 -2.98 39.34 -45.96
N PRO A 419 -1.99 38.47 -46.12
CA PRO A 419 -2.24 37.05 -46.36
C PRO A 419 -2.85 36.39 -45.14
N TYR A 420 -3.79 35.48 -45.43
CA TYR A 420 -4.41 34.61 -44.47
C TYR A 420 -4.27 33.14 -44.90
N TRP A 421 -3.41 32.42 -44.21
CA TRP A 421 -3.25 30.98 -44.42
C TRP A 421 -4.17 30.24 -43.44
N ASN A 422 -5.30 29.77 -43.96
CA ASN A 422 -6.17 28.86 -43.20
C ASN A 422 -5.56 27.48 -43.27
N VAL A 423 -4.63 27.23 -42.37
CA VAL A 423 -3.83 26.01 -42.36
C VAL A 423 -4.31 25.08 -41.29
N ASP A 424 -4.14 23.80 -41.53
CA ASP A 424 -4.41 22.75 -40.57
C ASP A 424 -3.25 21.76 -40.58
N TYR A 425 -2.16 22.19 -39.97
CA TYR A 425 -0.96 21.37 -39.88
C TYR A 425 -0.90 20.60 -38.60
N ASN A 426 -1.05 19.28 -38.70
CA ASN A 426 -0.87 18.38 -37.58
C ASN A 426 0.57 17.85 -37.55
N PHE A 427 1.40 18.41 -36.68
CA PHE A 427 2.77 17.95 -36.48
C PHE A 427 2.82 16.60 -35.75
N GLY A 428 1.67 16.06 -35.32
CA GLY A 428 1.62 14.82 -34.56
C GLY A 428 2.21 14.95 -33.17
N LYS A 429 2.87 13.90 -32.72
CA LYS A 429 3.49 13.83 -31.40
C LYS A 429 4.79 14.61 -31.35
N VAL A 430 4.85 15.59 -30.44
CA VAL A 430 6.01 16.45 -30.24
C VAL A 430 6.52 16.38 -28.81
N TYR A 431 7.78 16.74 -28.62
CA TYR A 431 8.37 16.97 -27.31
C TYR A 431 8.13 18.45 -26.93
N THR A 432 7.39 18.71 -25.90
CA THR A 432 6.84 20.04 -25.57
C THR A 432 7.88 21.05 -25.06
N LEU A 433 9.13 20.64 -24.85
CA LEU A 433 10.24 21.56 -24.61
C LEU A 433 10.81 22.16 -25.90
N GLN A 434 10.43 21.61 -27.04
CA GLN A 434 10.80 22.18 -28.33
C GLN A 434 10.11 23.52 -28.55
N VAL A 435 10.70 24.33 -29.41
CA VAL A 435 10.15 25.64 -29.80
C VAL A 435 9.44 25.55 -31.16
N LEU A 436 8.37 26.29 -31.30
CA LEU A 436 7.75 26.53 -32.58
C LEU A 436 8.43 27.75 -33.20
N ALA A 437 9.11 27.56 -34.33
CA ALA A 437 9.63 28.62 -35.17
C ALA A 437 8.72 28.81 -36.40
N VAL A 438 8.40 30.04 -36.73
CA VAL A 438 7.60 30.41 -37.87
C VAL A 438 8.33 31.52 -38.62
N GLU A 439 8.52 31.34 -39.91
CA GLU A 439 9.18 32.27 -40.80
C GLU A 439 8.21 32.65 -41.94
N ILE A 440 8.21 33.90 -42.34
CA ILE A 440 7.47 34.38 -43.51
C ILE A 440 8.47 34.91 -44.54
N TRP A 441 8.36 34.38 -45.71
CA TRP A 441 9.25 34.66 -46.83
C TRP A 441 8.48 35.30 -47.96
N ASP A 442 9.16 36.14 -48.75
CA ASP A 442 8.74 36.58 -50.04
C ASP A 442 9.36 35.67 -51.12
N GLU A 443 8.56 35.12 -52.02
CA GLU A 443 9.05 34.23 -53.07
C GLU A 443 9.39 35.06 -54.29
N ASP A 444 10.66 35.08 -54.66
CA ASP A 444 11.20 35.83 -55.80
C ASP A 444 11.80 34.91 -56.84
N LEU A 445 11.94 35.44 -58.06
CA LEU A 445 12.48 34.68 -59.23
C LEU A 445 13.94 34.26 -59.02
N GLN A 446 14.72 34.90 -58.16
CA GLN A 446 16.14 34.62 -57.97
C GLN A 446 16.50 34.23 -56.54
N TYR A 447 16.00 34.91 -55.55
CA TYR A 447 16.29 34.65 -54.12
C TYR A 447 15.10 35.06 -53.29
N ASP A 448 14.64 34.17 -52.43
CA ASP A 448 13.57 34.43 -51.48
C ASP A 448 14.08 35.31 -50.34
N ASP A 449 13.32 36.35 -49.97
CA ASP A 449 13.65 37.23 -48.87
C ASP A 449 12.86 36.93 -47.60
N LEU A 450 13.55 36.84 -46.45
CA LEU A 450 12.92 36.59 -45.14
C LEU A 450 12.26 37.87 -44.64
N LEU A 451 10.94 37.96 -44.69
CA LEU A 451 10.17 39.11 -44.20
C LEU A 451 10.01 39.15 -42.68
N GLY A 452 10.05 37.99 -42.01
CA GLY A 452 9.93 37.93 -40.55
C GLY A 452 10.10 36.53 -39.98
N SER A 453 10.63 36.48 -38.79
CA SER A 453 10.86 35.22 -38.05
C SER A 453 10.41 35.34 -36.62
N CYS A 454 9.89 34.25 -36.06
CA CYS A 454 9.45 34.19 -34.70
C CYS A 454 9.61 32.83 -34.07
N VAL A 455 10.07 32.81 -32.84
CA VAL A 455 10.26 31.58 -32.06
C VAL A 455 9.45 31.65 -30.77
N ARG A 456 8.68 30.64 -30.45
CA ARG A 456 7.88 30.56 -29.24
C ARG A 456 7.98 29.19 -28.60
N TYR A 457 8.04 29.17 -27.25
CA TYR A 457 7.87 27.96 -26.50
C TYR A 457 6.41 27.50 -26.56
N LEU A 458 6.22 26.19 -26.59
CA LEU A 458 4.90 25.59 -26.63
C LEU A 458 4.23 25.65 -25.25
N SER A 459 2.93 25.96 -25.24
CA SER A 459 2.06 25.96 -24.07
C SER A 459 0.78 25.15 -24.35
N GLN A 460 0.30 24.41 -23.35
CA GLN A 460 -0.92 23.61 -23.47
C GLN A 460 -2.14 24.48 -23.79
N GLY A 461 -3.07 23.91 -24.59
CA GLY A 461 -4.33 24.53 -24.96
C GLY A 461 -4.24 25.26 -26.29
N ASP A 462 -5.26 26.08 -26.56
CA ASP A 462 -5.34 26.93 -27.72
C ASP A 462 -4.57 28.24 -27.43
N ASN A 463 -3.61 28.54 -28.28
CA ASN A 463 -2.70 29.66 -28.10
C ASN A 463 -2.60 30.49 -29.39
N SER A 464 -2.41 31.79 -29.23
CA SER A 464 -2.03 32.68 -30.30
C SER A 464 -0.88 33.60 -29.90
N PHE A 465 -0.04 33.97 -30.85
CA PHE A 465 1.02 34.95 -30.64
C PHE A 465 1.26 35.79 -31.91
N THR A 466 1.64 37.03 -31.68
CA THR A 466 1.95 37.98 -32.77
C THR A 466 3.44 38.26 -32.78
N CYS A 467 4.00 38.36 -33.96
CA CYS A 467 5.40 38.65 -34.23
C CYS A 467 5.54 39.82 -35.20
N ALA A 468 6.61 40.59 -35.04
CA ALA A 468 6.97 41.64 -35.95
C ALA A 468 7.59 41.04 -37.23
N ALA A 469 7.31 41.65 -38.37
CA ALA A 469 8.01 41.45 -39.63
C ALA A 469 8.78 42.75 -39.95
N GLU A 470 9.64 42.78 -40.97
CA GLU A 470 10.37 43.94 -41.41
C GLU A 470 9.41 45.12 -41.70
N SER A 471 8.30 44.82 -42.37
CA SER A 471 7.17 45.72 -42.51
C SER A 471 5.92 44.98 -42.05
N GLY A 472 5.22 45.51 -41.00
CA GLY A 472 4.00 44.89 -40.52
C GLY A 472 4.21 43.85 -39.42
N ARG A 473 3.31 42.88 -39.39
CA ARG A 473 3.27 41.80 -38.34
C ARG A 473 2.54 40.58 -38.83
N PHE A 474 2.78 39.47 -38.12
CA PHE A 474 2.00 38.24 -38.36
C PHE A 474 1.58 37.58 -37.05
N GLU A 475 0.46 36.89 -37.06
CA GLU A 475 -0.11 36.12 -35.95
C GLU A 475 -0.16 34.64 -36.32
N VAL A 476 0.16 33.80 -35.35
CA VAL A 476 0.12 32.36 -35.45
C VAL A 476 -0.81 31.80 -34.37
N GLN A 477 -1.71 30.91 -34.79
CA GLN A 477 -2.59 30.18 -33.88
C GLN A 477 -2.22 28.69 -33.86
N TYR A 478 -2.11 28.12 -32.67
CA TYR A 478 -1.82 26.70 -32.54
C TYR A 478 -2.53 26.09 -31.32
N THR A 479 -2.75 24.78 -31.39
CA THR A 479 -3.26 24.00 -30.26
C THR A 479 -2.21 22.96 -29.85
N LEU A 480 -1.87 22.93 -28.57
CA LEU A 480 -1.06 21.86 -27.98
C LEU A 480 -1.95 21.03 -27.04
N THR A 481 -2.17 19.77 -27.40
CA THR A 481 -2.90 18.81 -26.57
C THR A 481 -1.92 17.85 -25.91
N CYS A 482 -1.88 17.83 -24.56
CA CYS A 482 -1.06 16.90 -23.80
C CYS A 482 -1.47 15.45 -24.06
N ASP A 483 -0.51 14.55 -23.99
CA ASP A 483 -0.81 13.11 -24.01
C ASP A 483 -1.69 12.71 -22.82
N PRO A 484 -2.46 11.62 -22.93
CA PRO A 484 -3.32 11.16 -21.85
C PRO A 484 -2.58 11.08 -20.50
N TYR A 485 -3.27 11.52 -19.45
CA TYR A 485 -2.76 11.59 -18.07
C TYR A 485 -1.57 12.55 -17.87
N LEU A 486 -1.31 13.45 -18.81
CA LEU A 486 -0.38 14.56 -18.67
C LEU A 486 -1.12 15.89 -18.63
N THR A 487 -0.59 16.84 -17.87
CA THR A 487 -1.13 18.20 -17.72
C THR A 487 0.00 19.20 -17.42
N GLY A 488 -0.38 20.45 -17.19
CA GLY A 488 0.53 21.56 -16.96
C GLY A 488 0.96 22.24 -18.27
N GLU A 489 1.52 23.42 -18.16
CA GLU A 489 1.84 24.29 -19.30
C GLU A 489 2.58 23.59 -20.44
N ARG A 490 3.48 22.67 -20.08
CA ARG A 490 4.30 21.90 -21.02
C ARG A 490 4.08 20.39 -20.91
N CYS A 491 2.89 19.95 -20.48
CA CYS A 491 2.59 18.52 -20.31
C CYS A 491 3.59 17.79 -19.38
N GLY A 492 4.15 18.51 -18.41
CA GLY A 492 5.20 18.00 -17.53
C GLY A 492 4.69 17.38 -16.24
N HIS A 493 3.40 17.46 -15.94
CA HIS A 493 2.79 16.96 -14.72
C HIS A 493 1.85 15.78 -15.03
N LEU A 494 1.71 14.88 -14.05
CA LEU A 494 0.68 13.84 -14.11
C LEU A 494 -0.67 14.47 -13.77
N SER A 495 -1.70 14.17 -14.56
CA SER A 495 -3.09 14.46 -14.19
C SER A 495 -3.64 13.32 -13.32
N HIS A 496 -4.44 13.67 -12.35
CA HIS A 496 -5.11 12.71 -11.46
C HIS A 496 -6.26 11.98 -12.14
#